data_fbbf846dee0d47e8ecca17dcb8111e88
#
_entry.id   fbbf846dee0d47e8ecca17dcb8111e88
#
_cell.length_a   1.000
_cell.length_b   1.000
_cell.length_c   1.000
_cell.angle_alpha   90.00
_cell.angle_beta   90.00
_cell.angle_gamma   90.00
#
_symmetry.space_group_name_H-M   'P 1'
#
loop_
_entity.id
_entity.type
_entity.pdbx_description
1 polymer ?
#
loop_
_entity_poly.entity_id
_entity_poly.type
_entity_poly.pdbx_seq_one_letter_code
_entity_poly.pdbx_strand_id
1 'polypeptide(L)'
;MSRDGIPSVLFFDVLGTIVEWRFCIANELNATAQRALQDQGRYLSADVRARVSGMPTSSWQEIAEEWHRSYMNFGDTYDASKPFVSVDEYNRISLESILTKWLLRDLFNDDDLKSLTLAWHRLDSYSDSVPGLSLLNTQFLTSTLSNGNVKLLQDLQEHNSLPFQHITSAEHFGAYKPSPDVYHGAARRFGFRNSQCCLVAAHLEDLYAAKRCGFQTIYLERELEEAWDSRDVARARDEGFVDLWVGVEGSGLLEVARYYGIESGC
;
A
#
# COMPACT_ATOMS: atom_id res chain seq x y z
N MET A 1 4.61 1.13 -31.76
CA MET A 1 3.26 1.34 -31.17
C MET A 1 2.71 2.66 -31.67
N SER A 2 1.46 2.72 -32.14
CA SER A 2 0.83 4.00 -32.44
C SER A 2 0.70 4.83 -31.16
N ARG A 3 0.87 6.15 -31.23
CA ARG A 3 0.75 7.05 -30.04
C ARG A 3 -0.63 7.01 -29.36
N ASP A 4 -1.64 6.42 -30.00
CA ASP A 4 -3.02 6.37 -29.50
C ASP A 4 -3.28 5.40 -28.36
N GLY A 5 -2.29 4.61 -27.94
CA GLY A 5 -2.40 3.64 -26.83
C GLY A 5 -1.52 3.91 -25.61
N ILE A 6 -0.64 4.94 -25.66
CA ILE A 6 0.28 5.24 -24.55
C ILE A 6 -0.43 6.14 -23.52
N PRO A 7 -0.44 5.82 -22.22
CA PRO A 7 -1.05 6.68 -21.21
C PRO A 7 -0.30 8.02 -21.09
N SER A 8 -0.99 9.05 -20.63
CA SER A 8 -0.41 10.36 -20.32
C SER A 8 0.06 10.44 -18.86
N VAL A 9 -0.57 9.65 -17.99
CA VAL A 9 -0.28 9.58 -16.56
C VAL A 9 -0.26 8.14 -16.10
N LEU A 10 0.74 7.80 -15.27
CA LEU A 10 0.80 6.57 -14.51
C LEU A 10 0.44 6.88 -13.06
N PHE A 11 -0.64 6.29 -12.60
CA PHE A 11 -1.02 6.25 -11.19
C PHE A 11 -0.46 4.99 -10.56
N PHE A 12 -0.04 5.09 -9.32
CA PHE A 12 0.55 3.97 -8.58
C PHE A 12 -0.23 3.75 -7.29
N ASP A 13 -0.72 2.53 -7.08
CA ASP A 13 -0.95 2.08 -5.73
C ASP A 13 0.36 2.09 -4.95
N VAL A 14 0.31 2.20 -3.62
CA VAL A 14 1.53 2.46 -2.83
C VAL A 14 1.85 1.33 -1.87
N LEU A 15 0.92 1.01 -0.95
CA LEU A 15 1.15 -0.03 0.06
C LEU A 15 1.16 -1.40 -0.60
N GLY A 16 2.24 -2.16 -0.44
CA GLY A 16 2.43 -3.45 -1.10
C GLY A 16 2.83 -3.36 -2.58
N THR A 17 2.72 -2.19 -3.22
CA THR A 17 3.11 -1.98 -4.62
C THR A 17 4.46 -1.28 -4.75
N ILE A 18 4.63 -0.16 -4.06
CA ILE A 18 5.84 0.69 -4.06
C ILE A 18 6.66 0.49 -2.79
N VAL A 19 6.00 0.29 -1.65
CA VAL A 19 6.61 0.08 -0.34
C VAL A 19 6.21 -1.27 0.24
N GLU A 20 7.16 -1.90 0.95
CA GLU A 20 6.97 -3.17 1.64
C GLU A 20 6.45 -2.89 3.06
N TRP A 21 5.32 -3.47 3.42
CA TRP A 21 4.71 -3.24 4.73
C TRP A 21 4.88 -4.42 5.69
N ARG A 22 4.93 -5.65 5.17
CA ARG A 22 4.79 -6.90 5.93
C ARG A 22 5.89 -7.08 6.95
N PHE A 23 7.14 -7.01 6.49
CA PHE A 23 8.30 -7.13 7.36
C PHE A 23 8.55 -5.85 8.17
N CYS A 24 8.33 -4.68 7.57
CA CYS A 24 8.49 -3.39 8.26
C CYS A 24 7.59 -3.31 9.50
N ILE A 25 6.29 -3.59 9.36
CA ILE A 25 5.34 -3.53 10.49
C ILE A 25 5.59 -4.64 11.50
N ALA A 26 5.85 -5.88 11.07
CA ALA A 26 6.13 -6.98 11.98
C ALA A 26 7.39 -6.71 12.83
N ASN A 27 8.45 -6.17 12.21
CA ASN A 27 9.68 -5.81 12.90
C ASN A 27 9.45 -4.67 13.90
N GLU A 28 8.68 -3.63 13.53
CA GLU A 28 8.42 -2.50 14.44
C GLU A 28 7.55 -2.93 15.64
N LEU A 29 6.56 -3.79 15.42
CA LEU A 29 5.76 -4.40 16.50
C LEU A 29 6.67 -5.17 17.47
N ASN A 30 7.51 -6.05 16.95
CA ASN A 30 8.45 -6.82 17.77
C ASN A 30 9.44 -5.91 18.51
N ALA A 31 10.08 -4.97 17.81
CA ALA A 31 11.05 -4.06 18.41
C ALA A 31 10.42 -3.22 19.54
N THR A 32 9.20 -2.71 19.34
CA THR A 32 8.47 -1.96 20.36
C THR A 32 8.10 -2.85 21.56
N ALA A 33 7.71 -4.11 21.31
CA ALA A 33 7.46 -5.08 22.38
C ALA A 33 8.71 -5.38 23.21
N GLN A 34 9.88 -5.54 22.55
CA GLN A 34 11.13 -5.78 23.25
C GLN A 34 11.56 -4.56 24.08
N ARG A 35 11.39 -3.34 23.56
CA ARG A 35 11.63 -2.09 24.32
C ARG A 35 10.74 -2.03 25.57
N ALA A 36 9.45 -2.37 25.42
CA ALA A 36 8.51 -2.38 26.53
C ALA A 36 8.88 -3.41 27.62
N LEU A 37 9.36 -4.61 27.23
CA LEU A 37 9.83 -5.61 28.20
C LEU A 37 11.09 -5.18 28.97
N GLN A 38 11.98 -4.41 28.35
CA GLN A 38 13.24 -3.93 28.91
C GLN A 38 13.07 -2.66 29.76
N ASP A 39 11.97 -1.95 29.62
CA ASP A 39 11.67 -0.71 30.35
C ASP A 39 11.39 -1.01 31.84
N GLN A 40 12.35 -0.68 32.71
CA GLN A 40 12.24 -0.89 34.16
C GLN A 40 11.22 0.03 34.81
N GLY A 41 10.88 1.16 34.17
CA GLY A 41 9.85 2.10 34.64
C GLY A 41 8.42 1.63 34.36
N ARG A 42 8.27 0.61 33.52
CA ARG A 42 6.96 0.09 33.10
C ARG A 42 6.51 -1.11 33.92
N TYR A 43 5.33 -0.97 34.53
CA TYR A 43 4.71 -2.11 35.16
C TYR A 43 4.03 -3.00 34.12
N LEU A 44 4.50 -4.23 33.98
CA LEU A 44 3.90 -5.27 33.17
C LEU A 44 3.61 -6.48 34.05
N SER A 45 2.41 -7.04 33.93
CA SER A 45 2.05 -8.26 34.66
C SER A 45 2.96 -9.45 34.26
N ALA A 46 3.10 -10.43 35.17
CA ALA A 46 3.87 -11.63 34.89
C ALA A 46 3.32 -12.39 33.64
N ASP A 47 1.99 -12.39 33.48
CA ASP A 47 1.31 -13.05 32.36
C ASP A 47 1.65 -12.39 31.02
N VAL A 48 1.65 -11.05 30.94
CA VAL A 48 2.04 -10.32 29.72
C VAL A 48 3.52 -10.59 29.40
N ARG A 49 4.41 -10.52 30.41
CA ARG A 49 5.84 -10.82 30.22
C ARG A 49 6.07 -12.23 29.70
N ALA A 50 5.45 -13.24 30.34
CA ALA A 50 5.57 -14.63 29.92
C ALA A 50 5.05 -14.86 28.51
N ARG A 51 3.90 -14.27 28.17
CA ARG A 51 3.30 -14.35 26.85
C ARG A 51 4.25 -13.81 25.78
N VAL A 52 4.71 -12.56 25.91
CA VAL A 52 5.57 -11.92 24.93
C VAL A 52 6.91 -12.63 24.79
N SER A 53 7.50 -13.07 25.92
CA SER A 53 8.77 -13.84 25.89
C SER A 53 8.64 -15.19 25.18
N GLY A 54 7.44 -15.76 25.13
CA GLY A 54 7.16 -17.04 24.45
C GLY A 54 6.67 -16.87 23.00
N MET A 55 6.47 -15.64 22.51
CA MET A 55 5.98 -15.40 21.15
C MET A 55 7.09 -15.63 20.11
N PRO A 56 6.86 -16.50 19.10
CA PRO A 56 7.76 -16.61 17.97
C PRO A 56 7.66 -15.36 17.07
N THR A 57 8.68 -15.13 16.26
CA THR A 57 8.70 -14.01 15.30
C THR A 57 7.51 -14.03 14.34
N SER A 58 7.03 -15.24 13.97
CA SER A 58 5.85 -15.39 13.09
C SER A 58 4.58 -14.81 13.69
N SER A 59 4.44 -14.75 15.03
CA SER A 59 3.26 -14.13 15.65
C SER A 59 3.17 -12.62 15.37
N TRP A 60 4.32 -11.94 15.27
CA TRP A 60 4.33 -10.50 14.90
C TRP A 60 3.94 -10.30 13.44
N GLN A 61 4.32 -11.25 12.56
CA GLN A 61 3.87 -11.26 11.17
C GLN A 61 2.36 -11.48 11.08
N GLU A 62 1.81 -12.41 11.84
CA GLU A 62 0.36 -12.67 11.90
C GLU A 62 -0.41 -11.41 12.38
N ILE A 63 0.11 -10.70 13.40
CA ILE A 63 -0.48 -9.45 13.89
C ILE A 63 -0.43 -8.36 12.81
N ALA A 64 0.71 -8.21 12.12
CA ALA A 64 0.86 -7.24 11.03
C ALA A 64 -0.11 -7.54 9.87
N GLU A 65 -0.27 -8.81 9.50
CA GLU A 65 -1.22 -9.26 8.47
C GLU A 65 -2.68 -9.04 8.88
N GLU A 66 -3.02 -9.31 10.14
CA GLU A 66 -4.36 -9.04 10.66
C GLU A 66 -4.65 -7.53 10.62
N TRP A 67 -3.65 -6.70 10.94
CA TRP A 67 -3.79 -5.25 10.91
C TRP A 67 -3.96 -4.73 9.48
N HIS A 68 -3.14 -5.19 8.54
CA HIS A 68 -3.28 -4.85 7.11
C HIS A 68 -4.64 -5.31 6.55
N ARG A 69 -5.06 -6.53 6.87
CA ARG A 69 -6.38 -7.04 6.45
C ARG A 69 -7.54 -6.19 6.99
N SER A 70 -7.40 -5.70 8.23
CA SER A 70 -8.39 -4.77 8.81
C SER A 70 -8.48 -3.47 8.00
N TYR A 71 -7.33 -2.93 7.56
CA TYR A 71 -7.26 -1.76 6.70
C TYR A 71 -7.92 -1.99 5.32
N MET A 72 -7.66 -3.14 4.67
CA MET A 72 -8.30 -3.49 3.40
C MET A 72 -9.82 -3.56 3.56
N ASN A 73 -10.31 -4.29 4.55
CA ASN A 73 -11.74 -4.40 4.83
C ASN A 73 -12.40 -3.05 5.14
N PHE A 74 -11.68 -2.09 5.71
CA PHE A 74 -12.19 -0.76 5.97
C PHE A 74 -12.50 -0.02 4.66
N GLY A 75 -11.62 -0.07 3.67
CA GLY A 75 -11.85 0.52 2.36
C GLY A 75 -13.12 -0.04 1.69
N ASP A 76 -13.30 -1.36 1.74
CA ASP A 76 -14.43 -2.06 1.14
C ASP A 76 -15.77 -1.76 1.81
N THR A 77 -15.75 -1.53 3.12
CA THR A 77 -16.97 -1.30 3.93
C THR A 77 -17.20 0.18 4.26
N TYR A 78 -16.38 1.06 3.73
CA TYR A 78 -16.48 2.49 3.99
C TYR A 78 -17.81 3.07 3.51
N ASP A 79 -18.50 3.76 4.41
CA ASP A 79 -19.77 4.43 4.14
C ASP A 79 -19.55 5.93 3.92
N ALA A 80 -19.54 6.35 2.65
CA ALA A 80 -19.32 7.75 2.27
C ALA A 80 -20.41 8.72 2.76
N SER A 81 -21.52 8.23 3.33
CA SER A 81 -22.53 9.07 3.97
C SER A 81 -22.13 9.53 5.39
N LYS A 82 -21.10 8.91 5.96
CA LYS A 82 -20.54 9.24 7.27
C LYS A 82 -19.37 10.23 7.14
N PRO A 83 -18.99 10.93 8.24
CA PRO A 83 -17.76 11.73 8.25
C PRO A 83 -16.55 10.91 7.81
N PHE A 84 -15.69 11.53 7.00
CA PHE A 84 -14.47 10.87 6.55
C PHE A 84 -13.57 10.52 7.74
N VAL A 85 -13.13 9.27 7.81
CA VAL A 85 -12.18 8.77 8.81
C VAL A 85 -10.88 8.50 8.07
N SER A 86 -9.78 9.11 8.49
CA SER A 86 -8.47 8.89 7.86
C SER A 86 -7.97 7.47 8.13
N VAL A 87 -7.07 7.01 7.27
CA VAL A 87 -6.39 5.71 7.46
C VAL A 87 -5.62 5.68 8.78
N ASP A 88 -4.96 6.77 9.17
CA ASP A 88 -4.24 6.85 10.45
C ASP A 88 -5.16 6.65 11.65
N GLU A 89 -6.31 7.30 11.62
CA GLU A 89 -7.30 7.17 12.69
C GLU A 89 -7.85 5.74 12.76
N TYR A 90 -8.18 5.16 11.61
CA TYR A 90 -8.62 3.77 11.54
C TYR A 90 -7.54 2.79 12.01
N ASN A 91 -6.29 2.99 11.57
CA ASN A 91 -5.16 2.14 11.96
C ASN A 91 -4.94 2.18 13.48
N ARG A 92 -5.11 3.33 14.11
CA ARG A 92 -5.02 3.44 15.58
C ARG A 92 -6.09 2.62 16.29
N ILE A 93 -7.35 2.73 15.85
CA ILE A 93 -8.48 2.02 16.44
C ILE A 93 -8.35 0.50 16.22
N SER A 94 -8.02 0.09 15.00
CA SER A 94 -7.88 -1.32 14.66
C SER A 94 -6.71 -1.99 15.39
N LEU A 95 -5.57 -1.30 15.54
CA LEU A 95 -4.43 -1.79 16.31
C LEU A 95 -4.81 -2.12 17.74
N GLU A 96 -5.52 -1.22 18.44
CA GLU A 96 -5.96 -1.46 19.83
C GLU A 96 -6.87 -2.69 19.94
N SER A 97 -7.79 -2.85 18.98
CA SER A 97 -8.68 -4.01 18.92
C SER A 97 -7.91 -5.31 18.72
N ILE A 98 -6.96 -5.32 17.78
CA ILE A 98 -6.11 -6.49 17.48
C ILE A 98 -5.24 -6.85 18.70
N LEU A 99 -4.59 -5.87 19.32
CA LEU A 99 -3.76 -6.11 20.50
C LEU A 99 -4.59 -6.62 21.68
N THR A 100 -5.83 -6.18 21.83
CA THR A 100 -6.77 -6.71 22.83
C THR A 100 -7.09 -8.19 22.57
N LYS A 101 -7.40 -8.55 21.33
CA LYS A 101 -7.64 -9.94 20.91
C LYS A 101 -6.43 -10.85 21.18
N TRP A 102 -5.22 -10.33 20.95
CA TRP A 102 -3.96 -11.07 21.21
C TRP A 102 -3.53 -11.02 22.68
N LEU A 103 -4.30 -10.36 23.57
CA LEU A 103 -3.99 -10.14 24.98
C LEU A 103 -2.64 -9.42 25.20
N LEU A 104 -2.36 -8.46 24.32
CA LEU A 104 -1.14 -7.65 24.30
C LEU A 104 -1.42 -6.15 24.55
N ARG A 105 -2.69 -5.73 24.76
CA ARG A 105 -3.04 -4.31 24.88
C ARG A 105 -2.26 -3.61 26.01
N ASP A 106 -2.06 -4.31 27.13
CA ASP A 106 -1.36 -3.77 28.31
C ASP A 106 0.17 -3.74 28.16
N LEU A 107 0.71 -4.32 27.08
CA LEU A 107 2.12 -4.24 26.78
C LEU A 107 2.54 -2.84 26.33
N PHE A 108 1.68 -2.17 25.57
CA PHE A 108 1.95 -0.89 24.91
C PHE A 108 1.24 0.26 25.60
N ASN A 109 1.99 1.34 25.87
CA ASN A 109 1.43 2.61 26.31
C ASN A 109 0.94 3.45 25.10
N ASP A 110 0.38 4.63 25.36
CA ASP A 110 -0.17 5.48 24.31
C ASP A 110 0.91 6.01 23.32
N ASP A 111 2.13 6.26 23.82
CA ASP A 111 3.24 6.70 22.97
C ASP A 111 3.70 5.56 22.04
N ASP A 112 3.75 4.32 22.55
CA ASP A 112 4.04 3.14 21.72
C ASP A 112 2.99 2.94 20.62
N LEU A 113 1.71 3.02 21.01
CA LEU A 113 0.62 2.85 20.04
C LEU A 113 0.62 3.96 18.98
N LYS A 114 0.93 5.19 19.37
CA LYS A 114 1.10 6.30 18.43
C LYS A 114 2.27 6.06 17.50
N SER A 115 3.42 5.63 18.04
CA SER A 115 4.61 5.30 17.23
C SER A 115 4.35 4.15 16.26
N LEU A 116 3.65 3.10 16.70
CA LEU A 116 3.26 1.96 15.87
C LEU A 116 2.30 2.38 14.75
N THR A 117 1.29 3.22 15.06
CA THR A 117 0.40 3.77 14.03
C THR A 117 1.18 4.55 12.97
N LEU A 118 2.17 5.35 13.39
CA LEU A 118 3.03 6.09 12.48
C LEU A 118 4.13 5.24 11.82
N ALA A 119 4.27 3.95 12.14
CA ALA A 119 5.20 3.06 11.44
C ALA A 119 4.81 2.91 9.96
N TRP A 120 3.52 2.97 9.63
CA TRP A 120 3.05 2.99 8.24
C TRP A 120 3.59 4.15 7.40
N HIS A 121 4.02 5.23 8.03
CA HIS A 121 4.65 6.39 7.37
C HIS A 121 6.14 6.20 7.07
N ARG A 122 6.76 5.11 7.51
CA ARG A 122 8.20 4.84 7.41
C ARG A 122 8.51 3.46 6.82
N LEU A 123 7.59 2.94 6.01
CA LEU A 123 7.80 1.69 5.29
C LEU A 123 8.91 1.86 4.26
N ASP A 124 9.75 0.86 4.12
CA ASP A 124 10.83 0.87 3.12
C ASP A 124 10.28 0.56 1.73
N SER A 125 10.82 1.21 0.71
CA SER A 125 10.43 0.94 -0.67
C SER A 125 11.10 -0.32 -1.21
N TYR A 126 10.43 -0.98 -2.16
CA TYR A 126 11.09 -2.02 -2.95
C TYR A 126 12.28 -1.43 -3.71
N SER A 127 13.32 -2.24 -3.92
CA SER A 127 14.59 -1.80 -4.53
C SER A 127 14.45 -1.23 -5.95
N ASP A 128 13.43 -1.63 -6.68
CA ASP A 128 13.10 -1.16 -8.01
C ASP A 128 12.27 0.14 -8.03
N SER A 129 11.69 0.55 -6.90
CA SER A 129 10.73 1.66 -6.85
C SER A 129 11.36 2.99 -7.23
N VAL A 130 12.46 3.39 -6.57
CA VAL A 130 13.12 4.68 -6.86
C VAL A 130 13.69 4.72 -8.28
N PRO A 131 14.52 3.74 -8.72
CA PRO A 131 15.09 3.77 -10.07
C PRO A 131 14.02 3.63 -11.15
N GLY A 132 12.99 2.80 -10.96
CA GLY A 132 11.91 2.62 -11.92
C GLY A 132 11.06 3.88 -12.08
N LEU A 133 10.66 4.53 -10.97
CA LEU A 133 9.93 5.81 -11.01
C LEU A 133 10.77 6.90 -11.67
N SER A 134 12.09 6.95 -11.40
CA SER A 134 12.98 7.94 -12.03
C SER A 134 13.00 7.79 -13.55
N LEU A 135 13.04 6.57 -14.06
CA LEU A 135 12.97 6.29 -15.49
C LEU A 135 11.60 6.67 -16.07
N LEU A 136 10.51 6.25 -15.42
CA LEU A 136 9.15 6.53 -15.88
C LEU A 136 8.83 8.02 -15.92
N ASN A 137 9.39 8.80 -15.00
CA ASN A 137 9.26 10.27 -14.97
C ASN A 137 9.85 10.97 -16.21
N THR A 138 10.70 10.30 -16.97
CA THR A 138 11.26 10.89 -18.20
C THR A 138 10.23 11.00 -19.33
N GLN A 139 9.15 10.22 -19.25
CA GLN A 139 8.15 10.15 -20.32
C GLN A 139 6.72 10.39 -19.83
N PHE A 140 6.41 10.02 -18.58
CA PHE A 140 5.06 10.07 -18.02
C PHE A 140 4.97 11.07 -16.88
N LEU A 141 3.77 11.61 -16.70
CA LEU A 141 3.39 12.19 -15.42
C LEU A 141 3.15 11.02 -14.44
N THR A 142 3.76 11.07 -13.25
CA THR A 142 3.59 10.04 -12.22
C THR A 142 2.94 10.61 -10.97
N SER A 143 1.99 9.87 -10.43
CA SER A 143 1.30 10.22 -9.19
C SER A 143 0.97 8.97 -8.39
N THR A 144 0.96 9.08 -7.08
CA THR A 144 0.31 8.05 -6.26
C THR A 144 -1.20 8.01 -6.57
N LEU A 145 -1.85 6.88 -6.32
CA LEU A 145 -3.30 6.74 -6.18
C LEU A 145 -3.58 5.68 -5.13
N SER A 146 -3.65 6.11 -3.89
CA SER A 146 -3.66 5.23 -2.72
C SER A 146 -4.81 5.58 -1.78
N ASN A 147 -5.26 4.58 -1.02
CA ASN A 147 -6.17 4.77 0.11
C ASN A 147 -5.47 5.44 1.31
N GLY A 148 -4.13 5.45 1.35
CA GLY A 148 -3.37 6.20 2.36
C GLY A 148 -3.69 7.68 2.33
N ASN A 149 -3.80 8.31 3.50
CA ASN A 149 -4.03 9.75 3.61
C ASN A 149 -2.83 10.56 3.09
N VAL A 150 -3.05 11.82 2.73
CA VAL A 150 -2.03 12.67 2.09
C VAL A 150 -0.75 12.75 2.90
N LYS A 151 -0.85 12.88 4.23
CA LYS A 151 0.33 12.98 5.11
C LYS A 151 1.16 11.69 5.10
N LEU A 152 0.52 10.52 5.16
CA LEU A 152 1.17 9.22 5.05
C LEU A 152 1.97 9.13 3.74
N LEU A 153 1.35 9.48 2.62
CA LEU A 153 2.00 9.40 1.31
C LEU A 153 3.17 10.38 1.17
N GLN A 154 3.06 11.59 1.76
CA GLN A 154 4.15 12.56 1.81
C GLN A 154 5.34 12.03 2.61
N ASP A 155 5.08 11.45 3.79
CA ASP A 155 6.10 10.90 4.65
C ASP A 155 6.82 9.70 4.00
N LEU A 156 6.08 8.81 3.33
CA LEU A 156 6.66 7.71 2.56
C LEU A 156 7.53 8.21 1.40
N GLN A 157 7.07 9.25 0.69
CA GLN A 157 7.84 9.87 -0.38
C GLN A 157 9.14 10.46 0.16
N GLU A 158 9.10 11.18 1.28
CA GLU A 158 10.27 11.77 1.91
C GLU A 158 11.24 10.70 2.45
N HIS A 159 10.70 9.72 3.19
CA HIS A 159 11.48 8.63 3.81
C HIS A 159 12.32 7.85 2.77
N ASN A 160 11.73 7.55 1.62
CA ASN A 160 12.35 6.75 0.58
C ASN A 160 12.96 7.57 -0.57
N SER A 161 12.85 8.89 -0.54
CA SER A 161 13.21 9.75 -1.68
C SER A 161 12.49 9.32 -2.99
N LEU A 162 11.22 8.92 -2.90
CA LEU A 162 10.43 8.50 -4.05
C LEU A 162 10.19 9.69 -4.98
N PRO A 163 10.56 9.61 -6.27
CA PRO A 163 10.50 10.76 -7.16
C PRO A 163 9.10 10.96 -7.79
N PHE A 164 8.02 10.71 -7.04
CA PHE A 164 6.68 11.04 -7.55
C PHE A 164 6.55 12.54 -7.85
N GLN A 165 6.02 12.87 -9.01
CA GLN A 165 5.77 14.27 -9.38
C GLN A 165 4.54 14.82 -8.65
N HIS A 166 3.58 13.95 -8.32
CA HIS A 166 2.37 14.33 -7.61
C HIS A 166 1.95 13.27 -6.58
N ILE A 167 1.23 13.73 -5.56
CA ILE A 167 0.55 12.87 -4.60
C ILE A 167 -0.96 12.99 -4.82
N THR A 168 -1.59 11.85 -5.08
CA THR A 168 -3.04 11.70 -5.12
C THR A 168 -3.44 10.63 -4.11
N SER A 169 -4.28 11.03 -3.16
CA SER A 169 -4.87 10.19 -2.13
C SER A 169 -6.38 10.09 -2.35
N ALA A 170 -6.97 8.98 -1.98
CA ALA A 170 -8.41 8.78 -1.92
C ALA A 170 -9.11 9.84 -1.03
N GLU A 171 -8.39 10.35 -0.02
CA GLU A 171 -8.82 11.45 0.85
C GLU A 171 -9.26 12.70 0.06
N HIS A 172 -8.63 12.99 -1.10
CA HIS A 172 -9.02 14.12 -1.95
C HIS A 172 -10.46 14.00 -2.50
N PHE A 173 -11.01 12.80 -2.50
CA PHE A 173 -12.32 12.50 -3.08
C PHE A 173 -13.37 12.14 -2.04
N GLY A 174 -12.99 12.05 -0.76
CA GLY A 174 -13.88 11.64 0.33
C GLY A 174 -14.39 10.21 0.18
N ALA A 175 -13.65 9.36 -0.52
CA ALA A 175 -14.00 7.97 -0.82
C ALA A 175 -12.72 7.12 -0.79
N TYR A 176 -12.88 5.80 -0.74
CA TYR A 176 -11.78 4.84 -0.81
C TYR A 176 -11.89 3.96 -2.06
N LYS A 177 -10.76 3.49 -2.59
CA LYS A 177 -10.75 2.41 -3.58
C LYS A 177 -11.41 1.18 -2.94
N PRO A 178 -12.23 0.43 -3.66
CA PRO A 178 -12.42 0.43 -5.12
C PRO A 178 -13.56 1.35 -5.64
N SER A 179 -13.99 2.39 -4.90
CA SER A 179 -15.03 3.32 -5.39
C SER A 179 -14.64 3.97 -6.73
N PRO A 180 -15.53 3.97 -7.74
CA PRO A 180 -15.28 4.66 -9.01
C PRO A 180 -14.96 6.16 -8.88
N ASP A 181 -15.42 6.80 -7.79
CA ASP A 181 -15.18 8.23 -7.54
C ASP A 181 -13.69 8.54 -7.39
N VAL A 182 -12.90 7.60 -6.86
CA VAL A 182 -11.45 7.73 -6.70
C VAL A 182 -10.77 7.77 -8.07
N TYR A 183 -11.06 6.81 -8.96
CA TYR A 183 -10.43 6.72 -10.28
C TYR A 183 -10.87 7.87 -11.19
N HIS A 184 -12.18 8.12 -11.28
CA HIS A 184 -12.70 9.25 -12.05
C HIS A 184 -12.22 10.59 -11.49
N GLY A 185 -12.15 10.71 -10.17
CA GLY A 185 -11.63 11.89 -9.49
C GLY A 185 -10.16 12.14 -9.83
N ALA A 186 -9.33 11.08 -9.81
CA ALA A 186 -7.92 11.16 -10.18
C ALA A 186 -7.74 11.63 -11.63
N ALA A 187 -8.45 11.04 -12.60
CA ALA A 187 -8.37 11.47 -13.99
C ALA A 187 -8.77 12.95 -14.17
N ARG A 188 -9.89 13.36 -13.57
CA ARG A 188 -10.36 14.76 -13.60
C ARG A 188 -9.38 15.74 -12.98
N ARG A 189 -8.70 15.36 -11.88
CA ARG A 189 -7.72 16.21 -11.18
C ARG A 189 -6.57 16.65 -12.09
N PHE A 190 -6.19 15.79 -13.05
CA PHE A 190 -5.13 16.06 -14.01
C PHE A 190 -5.65 16.51 -15.40
N GLY A 191 -6.96 16.60 -15.58
CA GLY A 191 -7.57 17.01 -16.85
C GLY A 191 -7.49 15.95 -17.95
N PHE A 192 -7.29 14.66 -17.57
CA PHE A 192 -7.20 13.55 -18.52
C PHE A 192 -8.53 12.79 -18.65
N ARG A 193 -8.74 12.18 -19.82
CA ARG A 193 -9.76 11.15 -19.99
C ARG A 193 -9.26 9.86 -19.33
N ASN A 194 -10.16 9.03 -18.83
CA ASN A 194 -9.80 7.78 -18.16
C ASN A 194 -8.91 6.88 -19.04
N SER A 195 -9.16 6.84 -20.36
CA SER A 195 -8.33 6.06 -21.31
C SER A 195 -6.89 6.57 -21.47
N GLN A 196 -6.57 7.75 -20.96
CA GLN A 196 -5.21 8.32 -20.92
C GLN A 196 -4.51 8.05 -19.57
N CYS A 197 -5.20 7.40 -18.64
CA CYS A 197 -4.69 7.05 -17.33
C CYS A 197 -4.35 5.56 -17.29
N CYS A 198 -3.27 5.22 -16.60
CA CYS A 198 -2.90 3.85 -16.31
C CYS A 198 -2.71 3.68 -14.80
N LEU A 199 -3.21 2.59 -14.24
CA LEU A 199 -2.93 2.20 -12.85
C LEU A 199 -1.89 1.07 -12.83
N VAL A 200 -0.87 1.23 -12.00
CA VAL A 200 0.13 0.21 -11.67
C VAL A 200 -0.13 -0.24 -10.23
N ALA A 201 -0.42 -1.51 -10.01
CA ALA A 201 -0.72 -2.05 -8.70
C ALA A 201 -0.31 -3.52 -8.56
N ALA A 202 -0.05 -3.94 -7.32
CA ALA A 202 0.18 -5.34 -6.95
C ALA A 202 -1.10 -6.10 -6.58
N HIS A 203 -2.28 -5.46 -6.71
CA HIS A 203 -3.56 -6.00 -6.30
C HIS A 203 -4.53 -6.05 -7.49
N LEU A 204 -4.93 -7.26 -7.90
CA LEU A 204 -5.83 -7.46 -9.05
C LEU A 204 -7.20 -6.81 -8.86
N GLU A 205 -7.69 -6.76 -7.62
CA GLU A 205 -8.98 -6.10 -7.31
C GLU A 205 -8.96 -4.60 -7.64
N ASP A 206 -7.85 -3.90 -7.29
CA ASP A 206 -7.66 -2.49 -7.61
C ASP A 206 -7.60 -2.27 -9.14
N LEU A 207 -6.86 -3.14 -9.85
CA LEU A 207 -6.77 -3.09 -11.31
C LEU A 207 -8.11 -3.40 -11.98
N TYR A 208 -8.88 -4.36 -11.46
CA TYR A 208 -10.21 -4.67 -11.97
C TYR A 208 -11.15 -3.47 -11.86
N ALA A 209 -11.16 -2.79 -10.71
CA ALA A 209 -11.95 -1.59 -10.51
C ALA A 209 -11.50 -0.42 -11.41
N ALA A 210 -10.19 -0.20 -11.56
CA ALA A 210 -9.62 0.81 -12.44
C ALA A 210 -9.99 0.54 -13.91
N LYS A 211 -9.90 -0.72 -14.35
CA LYS A 211 -10.27 -1.12 -15.73
C LYS A 211 -11.73 -0.82 -16.02
N ARG A 212 -12.63 -1.11 -15.09
CA ARG A 212 -14.05 -0.79 -15.22
C ARG A 212 -14.33 0.71 -15.30
N CYS A 213 -13.44 1.52 -14.75
CA CYS A 213 -13.46 2.97 -14.90
C CYS A 213 -12.81 3.46 -16.21
N GLY A 214 -12.28 2.56 -17.04
CA GLY A 214 -11.70 2.86 -18.35
C GLY A 214 -10.21 3.22 -18.30
N PHE A 215 -9.50 2.86 -17.23
CA PHE A 215 -8.04 2.98 -17.14
C PHE A 215 -7.34 1.84 -17.90
N GLN A 216 -6.12 2.09 -18.31
CA GLN A 216 -5.14 1.04 -18.60
C GLN A 216 -4.62 0.50 -17.28
N THR A 217 -4.13 -0.75 -17.27
CA THR A 217 -3.79 -1.47 -16.04
C THR A 217 -2.49 -2.24 -16.20
N ILE A 218 -1.61 -2.12 -15.22
CA ILE A 218 -0.35 -2.86 -15.13
C ILE A 218 -0.32 -3.60 -13.80
N TYR A 219 -0.28 -4.92 -13.85
CA TYR A 219 -0.08 -5.74 -12.67
C TYR A 219 1.41 -5.86 -12.40
N LEU A 220 1.82 -5.40 -11.22
CA LEU A 220 3.18 -5.49 -10.70
C LEU A 220 3.18 -6.51 -9.57
N GLU A 221 3.51 -7.76 -9.89
CA GLU A 221 3.50 -8.82 -8.92
C GLU A 221 4.54 -8.57 -7.82
N ARG A 222 4.08 -8.62 -6.57
CA ARG A 222 4.89 -8.55 -5.36
C ARG A 222 4.66 -9.82 -4.55
N GLU A 223 5.71 -10.34 -3.95
CA GLU A 223 5.61 -11.57 -3.16
C GLU A 223 4.63 -11.37 -2.00
N LEU A 224 3.68 -12.31 -1.86
CA LEU A 224 2.65 -12.35 -0.80
C LEU A 224 1.64 -11.19 -0.78
N GLU A 225 1.58 -10.35 -1.81
CA GLU A 225 0.64 -9.21 -1.85
C GLU A 225 -0.71 -9.56 -2.47
N GLU A 226 -0.76 -10.47 -3.44
CA GLU A 226 -2.02 -10.84 -4.09
C GLU A 226 -2.93 -11.65 -3.15
N ALA A 227 -4.14 -11.14 -2.93
CA ALA A 227 -5.14 -11.79 -2.08
C ALA A 227 -5.99 -12.84 -2.81
N TRP A 228 -6.05 -12.79 -4.14
CA TRP A 228 -6.81 -13.74 -4.95
C TRP A 228 -6.13 -15.10 -4.98
N ASP A 229 -6.91 -16.17 -4.98
CA ASP A 229 -6.35 -17.50 -5.12
C ASP A 229 -5.83 -17.75 -6.56
N SER A 230 -5.04 -18.80 -6.74
CA SER A 230 -4.41 -19.12 -8.03
C SER A 230 -5.41 -19.33 -9.18
N ARG A 231 -6.66 -19.74 -8.89
CA ARG A 231 -7.72 -19.93 -9.90
C ARG A 231 -8.30 -18.58 -10.31
N ASP A 232 -8.48 -17.67 -9.36
CA ASP A 232 -8.96 -16.32 -9.64
C ASP A 232 -7.91 -15.50 -10.40
N VAL A 233 -6.61 -15.67 -10.06
CA VAL A 233 -5.49 -15.08 -10.82
C VAL A 233 -5.45 -15.62 -12.25
N ALA A 234 -5.62 -16.94 -12.45
CA ALA A 234 -5.68 -17.53 -13.78
C ALA A 234 -6.86 -17.00 -14.59
N ARG A 235 -8.04 -16.90 -13.96
CA ARG A 235 -9.24 -16.29 -14.58
C ARG A 235 -8.98 -14.83 -14.97
N ALA A 236 -8.32 -14.04 -14.13
CA ALA A 236 -7.97 -12.65 -14.42
C ALA A 236 -7.11 -12.52 -15.69
N ARG A 237 -6.20 -13.48 -15.92
CA ARG A 237 -5.40 -13.54 -17.16
C ARG A 237 -6.29 -13.81 -18.39
N ASP A 238 -7.24 -14.71 -18.27
CA ASP A 238 -8.17 -15.05 -19.36
C ASP A 238 -9.17 -13.92 -19.66
N GLU A 239 -9.63 -13.21 -18.64
CA GLU A 239 -10.55 -12.07 -18.78
C GLU A 239 -9.90 -10.84 -19.43
N GLY A 240 -8.57 -10.74 -19.39
CA GLY A 240 -7.81 -9.72 -20.13
C GLY A 240 -8.02 -8.28 -19.64
N PHE A 241 -8.38 -8.09 -18.37
CA PHE A 241 -8.51 -6.74 -17.81
C PHE A 241 -7.15 -6.12 -17.40
N VAL A 242 -6.08 -6.88 -17.39
CA VAL A 242 -4.72 -6.41 -17.16
C VAL A 242 -4.00 -6.29 -18.50
N ASP A 243 -3.53 -5.08 -18.83
CA ASP A 243 -2.88 -4.79 -20.11
C ASP A 243 -1.39 -5.22 -20.14
N LEU A 244 -0.72 -5.20 -18.97
CA LEU A 244 0.66 -5.68 -18.80
C LEU A 244 0.79 -6.43 -17.48
N TRP A 245 1.41 -7.61 -17.54
CA TRP A 245 1.78 -8.42 -16.38
C TRP A 245 3.30 -8.37 -16.18
N VAL A 246 3.75 -7.90 -15.03
CA VAL A 246 5.14 -7.93 -14.58
C VAL A 246 5.22 -8.93 -13.44
N GLY A 247 5.85 -10.09 -13.69
CA GLY A 247 5.96 -11.16 -12.71
C GLY A 247 7.01 -10.88 -11.64
N VAL A 248 6.94 -11.61 -10.54
CA VAL A 248 7.88 -11.50 -9.38
C VAL A 248 9.34 -11.75 -9.77
N GLU A 249 9.59 -12.60 -10.77
CA GLU A 249 10.95 -12.87 -11.32
C GLU A 249 11.46 -11.73 -12.23
N GLY A 250 10.61 -10.75 -12.52
CA GLY A 250 10.95 -9.57 -13.31
C GLY A 250 11.75 -8.54 -12.51
N SER A 251 12.07 -7.43 -13.17
CA SER A 251 12.77 -6.31 -12.53
C SER A 251 11.82 -5.20 -12.06
N GLY A 252 10.58 -5.54 -11.77
CA GLY A 252 9.59 -4.63 -11.21
C GLY A 252 9.33 -3.41 -12.11
N LEU A 253 9.37 -2.20 -11.56
CA LEU A 253 9.12 -0.96 -12.31
C LEU A 253 10.13 -0.70 -13.42
N LEU A 254 11.33 -1.27 -13.34
CA LEU A 254 12.30 -1.19 -14.44
C LEU A 254 11.81 -1.96 -15.67
N GLU A 255 11.02 -3.03 -15.48
CA GLU A 255 10.38 -3.75 -16.58
C GLU A 255 9.24 -2.94 -17.18
N VAL A 256 8.46 -2.25 -16.36
CA VAL A 256 7.45 -1.30 -16.84
C VAL A 256 8.09 -0.21 -17.71
N ALA A 257 9.23 0.36 -17.29
CA ALA A 257 9.97 1.34 -18.09
C ALA A 257 10.42 0.75 -19.44
N ARG A 258 10.99 -0.45 -19.43
CA ARG A 258 11.40 -1.15 -20.68
C ARG A 258 10.25 -1.45 -21.62
N TYR A 259 9.07 -1.80 -21.07
CA TYR A 259 7.87 -2.02 -21.90
C TYR A 259 7.50 -0.78 -22.71
N TYR A 260 7.71 0.41 -22.15
CA TYR A 260 7.49 1.69 -22.86
C TYR A 260 8.71 2.17 -23.66
N GLY A 261 9.76 1.36 -23.77
CA GLY A 261 10.98 1.70 -24.54
C GLY A 261 11.89 2.70 -23.81
N ILE A 262 11.76 2.83 -22.50
CA ILE A 262 12.63 3.68 -21.67
C ILE A 262 13.78 2.81 -21.16
N GLU A 263 14.99 3.09 -21.61
CA GLU A 263 16.21 2.40 -21.17
C GLU A 263 16.99 3.25 -20.19
N SER A 264 17.65 2.59 -19.23
CA SER A 264 18.64 3.25 -18.39
C SER A 264 19.78 3.72 -19.31
N GLY A 265 20.04 5.03 -19.38
CA GLY A 265 21.22 5.52 -20.08
C GLY A 265 22.47 4.87 -19.50
N CYS A 266 23.34 4.29 -20.37
CA CYS A 266 24.66 3.80 -20.01
C CYS A 266 25.55 4.90 -19.48
#